data_5eb8b0f1fe5e9006ab5caf04e2091f2b
#
_entry.id   5eb8b0f1fe5e9006ab5caf04e2091f2b
#
_cell.length_a   1.000
_cell.length_b   1.000
_cell.length_c   1.000
_cell.angle_alpha   90.00
_cell.angle_beta   90.00
_cell.angle_gamma   90.00
#
_symmetry.space_group_name_H-M   'P 1'
#
loop_
_entity.id
_entity.type
_entity.pdbx_description
1 polymer ?
#
loop_
_entity_poly.entity_id
_entity_poly.type
_entity_poly.pdbx_seq_one_letter_code
_entity_poly.pdbx_strand_id
1 'polypeptide(L)'
;MNFIKEIDGGFSVIENLKVSGAREGKYGVTIIVSPNSTASAVFTSNKVVAAPVKYTQNVLKKGIISAVFVNSGNANCFTGQQGFEDCETLVELVSKDLKIPKDEIAISSTGVIGREMPIDIISKVAYESLSKLGSNPENSLAAAKAIMTTDTFPKECALEVTLTSGETVRIAGITKGSGMIAPNMGTMLSFIVTDAVIPADEIKKALKASANISFNMIVVDGDESTNDTCLMMANGASGVEVVKDGEIDSNFQEALDYLCIDLAKKMARDGEGATKFIEANVYNARNDEDARLAAKSIISSSLFKSAVFGGDPNWGRIVSAIGYSGCDLNPDIVTISIADDADDVDLVKNGEILAFEDTPYLERAEKIMQSKYITVNIDMDLGDGEATAWGCDLTYDYVKINAEYTT
;
A
#
# COMPACT_ATOMS: atom_id res chain seq x y z
N MET A 1 -20.65 3.74 5.18
CA MET A 1 -20.96 2.35 5.62
C MET A 1 -21.22 2.39 7.13
N ASN A 2 -22.40 1.97 7.60
CA ASN A 2 -22.74 2.11 9.03
C ASN A 2 -22.04 1.08 9.96
N PHE A 3 -21.34 0.10 9.39
CA PHE A 3 -20.66 -0.97 10.11
C PHE A 3 -19.14 -0.78 10.25
N ILE A 4 -18.57 0.22 9.59
CA ILE A 4 -17.16 0.63 9.72
C ILE A 4 -17.11 1.96 10.45
N LYS A 5 -16.25 2.04 11.47
CA LYS A 5 -15.96 3.27 12.19
C LYS A 5 -14.44 3.44 12.27
N GLU A 6 -13.93 4.52 11.68
CA GLU A 6 -12.52 4.90 11.91
C GLU A 6 -12.33 5.29 13.37
N ILE A 7 -11.24 4.81 13.96
CA ILE A 7 -10.85 5.09 15.34
C ILE A 7 -9.38 5.53 15.41
N ASP A 8 -9.09 6.46 16.30
CA ASP A 8 -7.73 6.92 16.51
C ASP A 8 -6.90 5.92 17.30
N GLY A 9 -5.57 5.96 17.11
CA GLY A 9 -4.62 5.19 17.92
C GLY A 9 -3.83 4.13 17.17
N GLY A 10 -4.10 3.91 15.88
CA GLY A 10 -3.35 2.94 15.07
C GLY A 10 -3.37 1.55 15.71
N PHE A 11 -2.21 0.92 15.82
CA PHE A 11 -2.09 -0.42 16.43
C PHE A 11 -2.48 -0.50 17.92
N SER A 12 -2.52 0.63 18.64
CA SER A 12 -2.87 0.60 20.07
C SER A 12 -4.32 0.19 20.36
N VAL A 13 -5.17 0.18 19.33
CA VAL A 13 -6.57 -0.25 19.47
C VAL A 13 -6.72 -1.77 19.51
N ILE A 14 -5.68 -2.52 19.12
CA ILE A 14 -5.69 -3.99 19.11
C ILE A 14 -5.21 -4.51 20.46
N GLU A 15 -6.04 -5.29 21.11
CA GLU A 15 -5.71 -5.92 22.38
C GLU A 15 -4.60 -6.98 22.21
N ASN A 16 -3.78 -7.19 23.23
CA ASN A 16 -2.65 -8.13 23.25
C ASN A 16 -1.57 -7.88 22.18
N LEU A 17 -1.53 -6.68 21.59
CA LEU A 17 -0.51 -6.23 20.66
C LEU A 17 0.47 -5.27 21.36
N LYS A 18 1.77 -5.48 21.15
CA LYS A 18 2.81 -4.53 21.52
C LYS A 18 3.62 -4.16 20.30
N VAL A 19 3.93 -2.88 20.17
CA VAL A 19 4.73 -2.38 19.04
C VAL A 19 5.75 -1.36 19.53
N SER A 20 6.79 -1.17 18.76
CA SER A 20 7.78 -0.14 19.00
C SER A 20 8.45 0.28 17.71
N GLY A 21 9.08 1.45 17.75
CA GLY A 21 9.92 1.95 16.68
C GLY A 21 11.09 2.76 17.24
N ALA A 22 12.26 2.59 16.65
CA ALA A 22 13.45 3.39 16.94
C ALA A 22 14.19 3.72 15.64
N ARG A 23 14.98 4.80 15.64
CA ARG A 23 15.77 5.21 14.47
C ARG A 23 17.13 5.80 14.89
N GLU A 24 18.15 5.51 14.09
CA GLU A 24 19.46 6.19 14.13
C GLU A 24 19.82 6.63 12.70
N GLY A 25 19.75 7.92 12.45
CA GLY A 25 19.92 8.47 11.10
C GLY A 25 18.89 7.91 10.11
N LYS A 26 19.36 7.32 9.02
CA LYS A 26 18.48 6.69 8.00
C LYS A 26 18.00 5.28 8.39
N TYR A 27 18.59 4.66 9.39
CA TYR A 27 18.27 3.29 9.80
C TYR A 27 17.19 3.29 10.88
N GLY A 28 16.09 2.61 10.60
CA GLY A 28 14.99 2.43 11.54
C GLY A 28 14.74 0.96 11.81
N VAL A 29 14.18 0.65 12.98
CA VAL A 29 13.70 -0.68 13.34
C VAL A 29 12.32 -0.57 13.98
N THR A 30 11.37 -1.34 13.45
CA THR A 30 10.06 -1.57 14.04
C THR A 30 9.96 -3.01 14.50
N ILE A 31 9.38 -3.22 15.68
CA ILE A 31 9.07 -4.54 16.21
C ILE A 31 7.59 -4.59 16.53
N ILE A 32 6.89 -5.59 15.98
CA ILE A 32 5.48 -5.88 16.22
C ILE A 32 5.42 -7.22 16.94
N VAL A 33 4.81 -7.28 18.12
CA VAL A 33 4.70 -8.48 18.95
C VAL A 33 3.23 -8.78 19.22
N SER A 34 2.77 -9.90 18.67
CA SER A 34 1.42 -10.42 18.82
C SER A 34 1.49 -11.95 18.92
N PRO A 35 1.62 -12.49 20.15
CA PRO A 35 1.93 -13.92 20.36
C PRO A 35 0.87 -14.85 19.78
N ASN A 36 1.32 -15.94 19.15
CA ASN A 36 0.47 -17.01 18.59
C ASN A 36 -0.59 -16.53 17.60
N SER A 37 -0.31 -15.47 16.86
CA SER A 37 -1.25 -14.97 15.85
C SER A 37 -1.24 -15.88 14.62
N THR A 38 -2.41 -16.21 14.09
CA THR A 38 -2.51 -16.74 12.74
C THR A 38 -2.08 -15.65 11.77
N ALA A 39 -1.34 -16.01 10.73
CA ALA A 39 -0.79 -15.01 9.82
C ALA A 39 -0.65 -15.52 8.39
N SER A 40 -0.76 -14.59 7.47
CA SER A 40 -0.44 -14.79 6.07
C SER A 40 0.06 -13.48 5.44
N ALA A 41 0.63 -13.58 4.24
CA ALA A 41 1.11 -12.41 3.53
C ALA A 41 0.99 -12.57 2.01
N VAL A 42 0.98 -11.43 1.33
CA VAL A 42 1.22 -11.31 -0.11
C VAL A 42 2.57 -10.62 -0.32
N PHE A 43 3.29 -11.03 -1.35
CA PHE A 43 4.68 -10.63 -1.58
C PHE A 43 4.90 -10.15 -3.00
N THR A 44 6.03 -9.48 -3.23
CA THR A 44 6.48 -9.04 -4.55
C THR A 44 6.46 -10.17 -5.58
N SER A 45 6.09 -9.84 -6.82
CA SER A 45 6.23 -10.70 -8.00
C SER A 45 7.58 -10.51 -8.71
N ASN A 46 8.41 -9.57 -8.26
CA ASN A 46 9.74 -9.33 -8.83
C ASN A 46 10.60 -10.61 -8.75
N LYS A 47 11.29 -10.93 -9.83
CA LYS A 47 12.17 -12.12 -9.89
C LYS A 47 13.42 -11.96 -9.01
N VAL A 48 13.83 -10.74 -8.70
CA VAL A 48 14.91 -10.42 -7.77
C VAL A 48 14.31 -10.29 -6.36
N VAL A 49 14.05 -11.42 -5.72
CA VAL A 49 13.41 -11.49 -4.40
C VAL A 49 14.44 -11.32 -3.31
N ALA A 50 14.22 -10.36 -2.40
CA ALA A 50 15.12 -10.09 -1.28
C ALA A 50 15.18 -11.24 -0.25
N ALA A 51 16.28 -11.35 0.49
CA ALA A 51 16.47 -12.38 1.50
C ALA A 51 15.38 -12.36 2.60
N PRO A 52 14.95 -11.19 3.16
CA PRO A 52 13.88 -11.12 4.15
C PRO A 52 12.56 -11.68 3.64
N VAL A 53 12.21 -11.44 2.37
CA VAL A 53 10.98 -11.96 1.77
C VAL A 53 10.99 -13.48 1.76
N LYS A 54 12.10 -14.09 1.27
CA LYS A 54 12.24 -15.56 1.24
C LYS A 54 12.25 -16.17 2.65
N TYR A 55 12.89 -15.50 3.61
CA TYR A 55 12.90 -15.91 5.01
C TYR A 55 11.46 -15.93 5.56
N THR A 56 10.74 -14.84 5.42
CA THR A 56 9.36 -14.70 5.92
C THR A 56 8.38 -15.64 5.22
N GLN A 57 8.52 -15.87 3.90
CA GLN A 57 7.76 -16.90 3.19
C GLN A 57 7.94 -18.29 3.81
N ASN A 58 9.14 -18.61 4.28
CA ASN A 58 9.41 -19.89 4.94
C ASN A 58 8.78 -19.97 6.34
N VAL A 59 8.88 -18.92 7.13
CA VAL A 59 8.26 -18.81 8.46
C VAL A 59 6.73 -18.97 8.37
N LEU A 60 6.10 -18.28 7.42
CA LEU A 60 4.65 -18.29 7.25
C LEU A 60 4.06 -19.64 6.75
N LYS A 61 4.88 -20.62 6.39
CA LYS A 61 4.38 -21.97 6.06
C LYS A 61 3.66 -22.64 7.24
N LYS A 62 3.96 -22.24 8.47
CA LYS A 62 3.27 -22.72 9.68
C LYS A 62 1.91 -22.05 9.89
N GLY A 63 1.65 -20.93 9.24
CA GLY A 63 0.43 -20.15 9.42
C GLY A 63 0.31 -19.42 10.77
N ILE A 64 1.35 -19.49 11.61
CA ILE A 64 1.38 -18.87 12.96
C ILE A 64 2.70 -18.13 13.11
N ILE A 65 2.64 -16.88 13.60
CA ILE A 65 3.79 -16.09 14.01
C ILE A 65 3.49 -15.36 15.32
N SER A 66 4.54 -14.94 16.02
CA SER A 66 4.45 -14.22 17.28
C SER A 66 5.09 -12.83 17.23
N ALA A 67 5.94 -12.57 16.23
CA ALA A 67 6.55 -11.26 16.07
C ALA A 67 6.92 -10.96 14.59
N VAL A 68 7.04 -9.67 14.29
CA VAL A 68 7.59 -9.17 13.03
C VAL A 68 8.71 -8.18 13.35
N PHE A 69 9.86 -8.39 12.74
CA PHE A 69 10.98 -7.46 12.73
C PHE A 69 11.02 -6.73 11.39
N VAL A 70 11.14 -5.40 11.42
CA VAL A 70 11.22 -4.60 10.19
C VAL A 70 12.39 -3.62 10.31
N ASN A 71 13.29 -3.60 9.34
CA ASN A 71 14.29 -2.54 9.24
C ASN A 71 14.09 -1.65 8.02
N SER A 72 14.43 -0.37 8.18
CA SER A 72 14.50 0.60 7.09
C SER A 72 15.94 1.11 6.88
N GLY A 73 16.23 1.62 5.66
CA GLY A 73 17.54 2.16 5.27
C GLY A 73 18.45 1.16 4.52
N ASN A 74 18.15 -0.14 4.59
CA ASN A 74 18.83 -1.20 3.85
C ASN A 74 17.80 -2.28 3.45
N ALA A 75 17.75 -2.63 2.17
CA ALA A 75 16.79 -3.58 1.62
C ALA A 75 17.17 -5.05 1.86
N ASN A 76 18.42 -5.33 2.22
CA ASN A 76 18.95 -6.69 2.28
C ASN A 76 18.60 -7.51 1.03
N CYS A 77 18.79 -6.91 -0.13
CA CYS A 77 18.47 -7.49 -1.41
C CYS A 77 19.72 -7.54 -2.30
N PHE A 78 19.83 -8.60 -3.09
CA PHE A 78 20.99 -8.92 -3.93
C PHE A 78 22.31 -9.07 -3.15
N THR A 79 22.21 -9.60 -1.93
CA THR A 79 23.30 -9.76 -0.95
C THR A 79 23.79 -11.22 -0.82
N GLY A 80 23.31 -12.12 -1.69
CA GLY A 80 23.71 -13.52 -1.70
C GLY A 80 23.40 -14.26 -0.40
N GLN A 81 24.29 -15.17 0.00
CA GLN A 81 24.15 -15.96 1.23
C GLN A 81 24.24 -15.11 2.49
N GLN A 82 25.06 -14.05 2.47
CA GLN A 82 25.21 -13.13 3.59
C GLN A 82 23.86 -12.50 4.00
N GLY A 83 23.00 -12.18 3.04
CA GLY A 83 21.68 -11.62 3.35
C GLY A 83 20.78 -12.55 4.17
N PHE A 84 20.90 -13.86 4.01
CA PHE A 84 20.20 -14.83 4.86
C PHE A 84 20.82 -14.93 6.25
N GLU A 85 22.14 -14.88 6.36
CA GLU A 85 22.87 -14.88 7.63
C GLU A 85 22.56 -13.61 8.44
N ASP A 86 22.39 -12.46 7.76
CA ASP A 86 21.94 -11.21 8.37
C ASP A 86 20.50 -11.35 8.91
N CYS A 87 19.59 -11.96 8.16
CA CYS A 87 18.24 -12.25 8.65
C CYS A 87 18.26 -13.12 9.91
N GLU A 88 19.02 -14.22 9.89
CA GLU A 88 19.18 -15.12 11.04
C GLU A 88 19.72 -14.38 12.26
N THR A 89 20.72 -13.51 12.09
CA THR A 89 21.33 -12.73 13.16
C THR A 89 20.30 -11.79 13.82
N LEU A 90 19.54 -11.04 13.01
CA LEU A 90 18.54 -10.11 13.51
C LEU A 90 17.34 -10.81 14.16
N VAL A 91 16.88 -11.92 13.57
CA VAL A 91 15.81 -12.74 14.16
C VAL A 91 16.27 -13.39 15.47
N GLU A 92 17.51 -13.87 15.54
CA GLU A 92 18.06 -14.45 16.78
C GLU A 92 18.14 -13.42 17.91
N LEU A 93 18.48 -12.15 17.60
CA LEU A 93 18.47 -11.06 18.57
C LEU A 93 17.09 -10.89 19.19
N VAL A 94 16.04 -10.79 18.35
CA VAL A 94 14.65 -10.65 18.82
C VAL A 94 14.18 -11.90 19.58
N SER A 95 14.51 -13.09 19.06
CA SER A 95 14.17 -14.37 19.67
C SER A 95 14.70 -14.50 21.10
N LYS A 96 15.97 -14.11 21.33
CA LYS A 96 16.60 -14.14 22.64
C LYS A 96 15.99 -13.17 23.63
N ASP A 97 15.71 -11.95 23.20
CA ASP A 97 15.16 -10.89 24.06
C ASP A 97 13.70 -11.18 24.46
N LEU A 98 12.87 -11.54 23.48
CA LEU A 98 11.45 -11.79 23.70
C LEU A 98 11.12 -13.23 24.11
N LYS A 99 12.08 -14.15 24.03
CA LYS A 99 11.89 -15.61 24.25
C LYS A 99 10.86 -16.23 23.32
N ILE A 100 10.81 -15.75 22.08
CA ILE A 100 9.95 -16.23 20.99
C ILE A 100 10.79 -17.16 20.11
N PRO A 101 10.28 -18.33 19.66
CA PRO A 101 10.97 -19.17 18.69
C PRO A 101 11.30 -18.45 17.40
N LYS A 102 12.49 -18.66 16.82
CA LYS A 102 12.91 -18.00 15.57
C LYS A 102 11.96 -18.26 14.41
N ASP A 103 11.38 -19.42 14.36
CA ASP A 103 10.42 -19.84 13.34
C ASP A 103 8.99 -19.32 13.54
N GLU A 104 8.81 -18.39 14.50
CA GLU A 104 7.63 -17.58 14.71
C GLU A 104 7.92 -16.07 14.54
N ILE A 105 9.10 -15.70 14.03
CA ILE A 105 9.49 -14.31 13.81
C ILE A 105 9.63 -14.07 12.32
N ALA A 106 8.73 -13.25 11.76
CA ALA A 106 8.85 -12.77 10.39
C ALA A 106 9.82 -11.57 10.32
N ILE A 107 10.47 -11.37 9.18
CA ILE A 107 11.39 -10.24 8.95
C ILE A 107 11.07 -9.54 7.63
N SER A 108 11.13 -8.22 7.63
CA SER A 108 11.02 -7.39 6.42
C SER A 108 12.08 -6.29 6.44
N SER A 109 12.54 -5.89 5.27
CA SER A 109 13.55 -4.84 5.10
C SER A 109 13.16 -3.90 3.97
N THR A 110 13.56 -2.63 4.06
CA THR A 110 13.37 -1.64 3.00
C THR A 110 14.52 -0.66 2.96
N GLY A 111 14.86 -0.13 1.78
CA GLY A 111 15.91 0.85 1.58
C GLY A 111 16.82 0.53 0.39
N VAL A 112 18.10 0.81 0.48
CA VAL A 112 19.05 0.66 -0.64
C VAL A 112 19.33 -0.81 -0.93
N ILE A 113 19.28 -1.19 -2.22
CA ILE A 113 19.59 -2.52 -2.75
C ILE A 113 21.11 -2.66 -2.96
N GLY A 114 21.64 -3.89 -2.80
CA GLY A 114 23.03 -4.24 -3.13
C GLY A 114 24.07 -3.72 -2.14
N ARG A 115 23.67 -3.28 -0.95
CA ARG A 115 24.58 -2.90 0.14
C ARG A 115 24.55 -3.93 1.26
N GLU A 116 25.72 -4.20 1.83
CA GLU A 116 25.83 -5.02 3.04
C GLU A 116 24.97 -4.43 4.17
N MET A 117 24.37 -5.31 4.96
CA MET A 117 23.57 -4.90 6.12
C MET A 117 24.51 -4.36 7.21
N PRO A 118 24.29 -3.13 7.68
CA PRO A 118 25.09 -2.58 8.80
C PRO A 118 24.60 -3.19 10.14
N ILE A 119 24.92 -4.47 10.35
CA ILE A 119 24.39 -5.28 11.46
C ILE A 119 24.60 -4.62 12.82
N ASP A 120 25.74 -4.01 13.08
CA ASP A 120 26.02 -3.36 14.36
C ASP A 120 25.06 -2.20 14.65
N ILE A 121 24.78 -1.36 13.62
CA ILE A 121 23.85 -0.23 13.75
C ILE A 121 22.41 -0.75 13.90
N ILE A 122 22.00 -1.67 13.03
CA ILE A 122 20.64 -2.21 13.05
C ILE A 122 20.39 -2.96 14.38
N SER A 123 21.34 -3.72 14.88
CA SER A 123 21.24 -4.42 16.17
C SER A 123 21.10 -3.43 17.33
N LYS A 124 21.88 -2.34 17.34
CA LYS A 124 21.78 -1.28 18.34
C LYS A 124 20.37 -0.66 18.34
N VAL A 125 19.86 -0.29 17.16
CA VAL A 125 18.52 0.28 17.00
C VAL A 125 17.43 -0.75 17.38
N ALA A 126 17.65 -2.04 17.10
CA ALA A 126 16.76 -3.12 17.50
C ALA A 126 16.63 -3.25 19.02
N TYR A 127 17.76 -3.21 19.76
CA TYR A 127 17.72 -3.22 21.23
C TYR A 127 17.02 -1.97 21.79
N GLU A 128 17.24 -0.80 21.18
CA GLU A 128 16.52 0.42 21.54
C GLU A 128 15.00 0.25 21.31
N SER A 129 14.59 -0.31 20.16
CA SER A 129 13.19 -0.57 19.84
C SER A 129 12.58 -1.58 20.83
N LEU A 130 13.27 -2.71 21.11
CA LEU A 130 12.83 -3.71 22.08
C LEU A 130 12.58 -3.10 23.47
N SER A 131 13.45 -2.21 23.92
CA SER A 131 13.31 -1.52 25.22
C SER A 131 12.09 -0.59 25.33
N LYS A 132 11.49 -0.22 24.17
CA LYS A 132 10.35 0.69 24.06
C LYS A 132 9.04 0.00 23.72
N LEU A 133 8.99 -1.34 23.69
CA LEU A 133 7.77 -2.07 23.39
C LEU A 133 6.62 -1.68 24.29
N GLY A 134 5.50 -1.29 23.68
CA GLY A 134 4.29 -0.87 24.40
C GLY A 134 3.05 -0.95 23.52
N SER A 135 1.90 -0.58 24.09
CA SER A 135 0.58 -0.71 23.45
C SER A 135 -0.20 0.61 23.46
N ASN A 136 0.48 1.75 23.48
CA ASN A 136 -0.15 3.07 23.43
C ASN A 136 -0.04 3.70 22.02
N PRO A 137 -0.79 4.78 21.72
CA PRO A 137 -0.77 5.43 20.42
C PRO A 137 0.62 5.91 19.99
N GLU A 138 1.46 6.37 20.93
CA GLU A 138 2.83 6.82 20.65
C GLU A 138 3.72 5.67 20.17
N ASN A 139 3.50 4.46 20.68
CA ASN A 139 4.19 3.26 20.20
C ASN A 139 3.78 2.91 18.76
N SER A 140 2.48 3.01 18.42
CA SER A 140 1.99 2.82 17.05
C SER A 140 2.63 3.81 16.09
N LEU A 141 2.57 5.09 16.43
CA LEU A 141 3.15 6.15 15.63
C LEU A 141 4.67 6.00 15.48
N ALA A 142 5.39 5.58 16.54
CA ALA A 142 6.82 5.31 16.47
C ALA A 142 7.14 4.15 15.52
N ALA A 143 6.32 3.09 15.54
CA ALA A 143 6.45 1.96 14.63
C ALA A 143 6.25 2.39 13.17
N ALA A 144 5.19 3.16 12.87
CA ALA A 144 4.92 3.69 11.54
C ALA A 144 6.05 4.60 11.04
N LYS A 145 6.63 5.45 11.91
CA LYS A 145 7.76 6.32 11.56
C LYS A 145 9.06 5.55 11.33
N ALA A 146 9.30 4.47 12.05
CA ALA A 146 10.56 3.73 11.95
C ALA A 146 10.69 2.94 10.64
N ILE A 147 9.59 2.55 9.99
CA ILE A 147 9.63 1.88 8.69
C ILE A 147 9.77 2.84 7.49
N MET A 148 9.61 4.14 7.67
CA MET A 148 9.70 5.14 6.60
C MET A 148 11.11 5.19 5.98
N THR A 149 11.18 5.56 4.70
CA THR A 149 12.44 5.86 3.99
C THR A 149 12.42 7.29 3.45
N THR A 150 11.83 7.50 2.28
CA THR A 150 11.60 8.80 1.64
C THR A 150 10.21 9.36 1.93
N ASP A 151 9.40 8.62 2.65
CA ASP A 151 8.06 9.04 3.09
C ASP A 151 8.12 10.37 3.87
N THR A 152 7.15 11.27 3.63
CA THR A 152 7.08 12.57 4.31
C THR A 152 6.22 12.54 5.58
N PHE A 153 5.32 11.56 5.69
CA PHE A 153 4.48 11.35 6.88
C PHE A 153 4.22 9.86 7.15
N PRO A 154 4.01 9.48 8.43
CA PRO A 154 3.65 8.13 8.81
C PRO A 154 2.23 7.79 8.35
N LYS A 155 2.01 6.56 7.91
CA LYS A 155 0.74 6.09 7.37
C LYS A 155 0.19 4.99 8.24
N GLU A 156 -0.92 5.26 8.91
CA GLU A 156 -1.64 4.31 9.76
C GLU A 156 -3.16 4.47 9.56
N CYS A 157 -3.89 3.38 9.80
CA CYS A 157 -5.34 3.32 9.79
C CYS A 157 -5.81 2.33 10.85
N ALA A 158 -6.90 2.64 11.55
CA ALA A 158 -7.52 1.72 12.50
C ALA A 158 -9.04 1.83 12.42
N LEU A 159 -9.70 0.67 12.46
CA LEU A 159 -11.14 0.54 12.28
C LEU A 159 -11.75 -0.33 13.38
N GLU A 160 -12.94 0.05 13.82
CA GLU A 160 -13.87 -0.81 14.54
C GLU A 160 -14.95 -1.27 13.55
N VAL A 161 -15.19 -2.58 13.50
CA VAL A 161 -16.02 -3.23 12.47
C VAL A 161 -17.14 -3.99 13.16
N THR A 162 -18.39 -3.68 12.81
CA THR A 162 -19.55 -4.48 13.22
C THR A 162 -19.83 -5.54 12.16
N LEU A 163 -19.69 -6.81 12.53
CA LEU A 163 -19.92 -7.94 11.64
C LEU A 163 -21.42 -8.11 11.31
N THR A 164 -21.71 -8.94 10.31
CA THR A 164 -23.10 -9.29 9.97
C THR A 164 -23.83 -9.96 11.12
N SER A 165 -23.10 -10.60 12.04
CA SER A 165 -23.64 -11.17 13.28
C SER A 165 -24.04 -10.13 14.34
N GLY A 166 -23.58 -8.88 14.19
CA GLY A 166 -23.72 -7.82 15.19
C GLY A 166 -22.58 -7.75 16.20
N GLU A 167 -21.63 -8.68 16.17
CA GLU A 167 -20.42 -8.66 16.98
C GLU A 167 -19.43 -7.63 16.43
N THR A 168 -18.48 -7.19 17.28
CA THR A 168 -17.51 -6.14 16.88
C THR A 168 -16.09 -6.67 17.00
N VAL A 169 -15.28 -6.38 15.98
CA VAL A 169 -13.85 -6.63 15.94
C VAL A 169 -13.10 -5.36 15.54
N ARG A 170 -11.78 -5.35 15.76
CA ARG A 170 -10.92 -4.25 15.36
C ARG A 170 -9.85 -4.72 14.40
N ILE A 171 -9.51 -3.84 13.47
CA ILE A 171 -8.42 -4.04 12.51
C ILE A 171 -7.61 -2.75 12.40
N ALA A 172 -6.30 -2.86 12.40
CA ALA A 172 -5.41 -1.73 12.26
C ALA A 172 -4.22 -2.07 11.37
N GLY A 173 -3.66 -1.07 10.70
CA GLY A 173 -2.51 -1.26 9.83
C GLY A 173 -1.60 -0.05 9.78
N ILE A 174 -0.32 -0.30 9.51
CA ILE A 174 0.68 0.69 9.15
C ILE A 174 1.28 0.34 7.80
N THR A 175 1.66 1.35 7.03
CA THR A 175 2.33 1.14 5.75
C THR A 175 3.42 2.18 5.50
N LYS A 176 4.35 1.85 4.63
CA LYS A 176 5.33 2.77 4.07
C LYS A 176 5.44 2.59 2.57
N GLY A 177 5.73 3.69 1.89
CA GLY A 177 6.00 3.74 0.47
C GLY A 177 5.80 5.15 -0.07
N SER A 178 6.72 5.61 -0.90
CA SER A 178 6.75 6.93 -1.51
C SER A 178 7.44 6.91 -2.88
N GLY A 179 8.48 6.10 -3.08
CA GLY A 179 9.13 5.81 -4.35
C GLY A 179 9.31 4.32 -4.58
N MET A 180 9.62 3.91 -5.83
CA MET A 180 9.62 2.53 -6.32
C MET A 180 8.24 1.91 -6.10
N ILE A 181 7.17 2.60 -6.57
CA ILE A 181 5.76 2.23 -6.38
C ILE A 181 5.06 2.00 -7.71
N ALA A 182 4.97 0.74 -8.12
CA ALA A 182 4.06 0.24 -9.16
C ALA A 182 3.72 -1.22 -8.91
N PRO A 183 2.96 -1.52 -7.87
CA PRO A 183 2.77 -2.90 -7.45
C PRO A 183 2.01 -3.74 -8.48
N ASN A 184 2.60 -4.91 -8.76
CA ASN A 184 1.87 -6.05 -9.28
C ASN A 184 2.02 -7.18 -8.25
N MET A 185 1.38 -7.01 -7.08
CA MET A 185 1.65 -7.71 -5.82
C MET A 185 3.00 -7.29 -5.21
N GLY A 186 3.24 -5.98 -5.09
CA GLY A 186 4.38 -5.49 -4.34
C GLY A 186 4.81 -4.08 -4.71
N THR A 187 5.24 -3.25 -3.96
CA THR A 187 6.20 -2.16 -3.78
C THR A 187 5.85 -1.38 -2.53
N MET A 188 5.78 -2.07 -1.41
CA MET A 188 5.48 -1.44 -0.15
C MET A 188 5.73 -2.39 1.01
N LEU A 189 5.83 -1.87 2.20
CA LEU A 189 5.68 -2.67 3.41
C LEU A 189 4.38 -2.26 4.09
N SER A 190 3.48 -3.22 4.29
CA SER A 190 2.26 -3.04 5.06
C SER A 190 2.12 -4.15 6.09
N PHE A 191 1.80 -3.76 7.30
CA PHE A 191 1.55 -4.67 8.40
C PHE A 191 0.16 -4.38 8.93
N ILE A 192 -0.69 -5.41 8.97
CA ILE A 192 -2.09 -5.35 9.39
C ILE A 192 -2.27 -6.30 10.56
N VAL A 193 -2.96 -5.87 11.60
CA VAL A 193 -3.30 -6.71 12.76
C VAL A 193 -4.78 -6.57 13.07
N THR A 194 -5.44 -7.69 13.37
CA THR A 194 -6.82 -7.73 13.88
C THR A 194 -6.91 -8.57 15.14
N ASP A 195 -7.87 -8.23 16.00
CA ASP A 195 -8.22 -9.01 17.17
C ASP A 195 -9.22 -10.16 16.88
N ALA A 196 -9.69 -10.27 15.63
CA ALA A 196 -10.58 -11.34 15.18
C ALA A 196 -9.88 -12.72 15.16
N VAL A 197 -10.69 -13.78 15.23
CA VAL A 197 -10.24 -15.17 14.99
C VAL A 197 -10.40 -15.49 13.51
N ILE A 198 -9.28 -15.73 12.81
CA ILE A 198 -9.27 -16.02 11.36
C ILE A 198 -8.23 -17.11 11.06
N PRO A 199 -8.56 -18.20 10.36
CA PRO A 199 -7.59 -19.17 9.86
C PRO A 199 -6.61 -18.55 8.84
N ALA A 200 -5.35 -18.99 8.82
CA ALA A 200 -4.28 -18.40 7.99
C ALA A 200 -4.61 -18.46 6.47
N ASP A 201 -5.26 -19.54 6.00
CA ASP A 201 -5.65 -19.66 4.61
C ASP A 201 -6.75 -18.67 4.21
N GLU A 202 -7.66 -18.35 5.14
CA GLU A 202 -8.69 -17.34 4.90
C GLU A 202 -8.11 -15.91 4.96
N ILE A 203 -7.14 -15.66 5.86
CA ILE A 203 -6.35 -14.42 5.81
C ILE A 203 -5.72 -14.24 4.43
N LYS A 204 -5.12 -15.31 3.87
CA LYS A 204 -4.45 -15.24 2.57
C LYS A 204 -5.42 -14.87 1.45
N LYS A 205 -6.62 -15.46 1.43
CA LYS A 205 -7.64 -15.18 0.41
C LYS A 205 -8.14 -13.74 0.52
N ALA A 206 -8.54 -13.33 1.73
CA ALA A 206 -9.04 -12.00 2.00
C ALA A 206 -8.01 -10.91 1.67
N LEU A 207 -6.78 -11.07 2.16
CA LEU A 207 -5.70 -10.12 1.93
C LEU A 207 -5.33 -10.00 0.45
N LYS A 208 -5.36 -11.12 -0.30
CA LYS A 208 -5.11 -11.10 -1.74
C LYS A 208 -6.21 -10.34 -2.49
N ALA A 209 -7.47 -10.51 -2.11
CA ALA A 209 -8.60 -9.78 -2.70
C ALA A 209 -8.43 -8.28 -2.45
N SER A 210 -8.23 -7.87 -1.19
CA SER A 210 -8.02 -6.46 -0.83
C SER A 210 -6.80 -5.83 -1.49
N ALA A 211 -5.66 -6.55 -1.55
CA ALA A 211 -4.46 -6.05 -2.21
C ALA A 211 -4.66 -5.79 -3.71
N ASN A 212 -5.50 -6.59 -4.37
CA ASN A 212 -5.78 -6.45 -5.80
C ASN A 212 -6.53 -5.16 -6.15
N ILE A 213 -7.40 -4.69 -5.27
CA ILE A 213 -8.21 -3.47 -5.48
C ILE A 213 -7.63 -2.24 -4.77
N SER A 214 -6.50 -2.37 -4.09
CA SER A 214 -5.86 -1.31 -3.31
C SER A 214 -4.40 -1.11 -3.71
N PHE A 215 -3.48 -1.80 -3.05
CA PHE A 215 -2.04 -1.66 -3.27
C PHE A 215 -1.62 -1.94 -4.72
N ASN A 216 -2.26 -2.90 -5.41
CA ASN A 216 -1.98 -3.19 -6.82
C ASN A 216 -2.54 -2.14 -7.79
N MET A 217 -3.30 -1.18 -7.28
CA MET A 217 -3.92 -0.10 -8.06
C MET A 217 -3.28 1.27 -7.81
N ILE A 218 -2.08 1.33 -7.21
CA ILE A 218 -1.33 2.58 -7.08
C ILE A 218 -0.09 2.61 -7.97
N VAL A 219 0.29 3.79 -8.46
CA VAL A 219 1.55 3.99 -9.20
C VAL A 219 2.15 5.36 -8.88
N VAL A 220 3.42 5.37 -8.44
CA VAL A 220 4.23 6.59 -8.31
C VAL A 220 5.18 6.73 -9.51
N ASP A 221 6.00 5.74 -9.80
CA ASP A 221 7.08 5.81 -10.79
C ASP A 221 7.11 4.66 -11.81
N GLY A 222 6.37 3.59 -11.56
CA GLY A 222 6.32 2.44 -12.47
C GLY A 222 7.35 1.35 -12.16
N ASP A 223 8.17 1.51 -11.10
CA ASP A 223 9.18 0.53 -10.69
C ASP A 223 8.62 -0.44 -9.64
N GLU A 224 8.88 -1.76 -9.85
CA GLU A 224 8.47 -2.83 -8.95
C GLU A 224 9.60 -3.19 -7.98
N SER A 225 9.33 -3.13 -6.66
CA SER A 225 10.33 -3.43 -5.63
C SER A 225 10.64 -4.92 -5.49
N THR A 226 11.78 -5.19 -4.91
CA THR A 226 12.29 -6.53 -4.58
C THR A 226 11.85 -7.04 -3.20
N ASN A 227 11.24 -6.17 -2.37
CA ASN A 227 11.05 -6.40 -0.93
C ASN A 227 9.59 -6.42 -0.47
N ASP A 228 8.65 -6.16 -1.37
CA ASP A 228 7.27 -5.91 -0.98
C ASP A 228 6.65 -7.02 -0.18
N THR A 229 6.00 -6.60 0.88
CA THR A 229 5.34 -7.48 1.82
C THR A 229 4.11 -6.78 2.40
N CYS A 230 2.93 -7.33 2.15
CA CYS A 230 1.73 -7.03 2.92
C CYS A 230 1.44 -8.23 3.82
N LEU A 231 1.66 -8.08 5.12
CA LEU A 231 1.53 -9.14 6.12
C LEU A 231 0.37 -8.82 7.05
N MET A 232 -0.52 -9.80 7.26
CA MET A 232 -1.63 -9.69 8.21
C MET A 232 -1.53 -10.73 9.29
N MET A 233 -1.76 -10.31 10.54
CA MET A 233 -1.83 -11.13 11.75
C MET A 233 -3.23 -11.04 12.36
N ALA A 234 -3.78 -12.17 12.81
CA ALA A 234 -5.02 -12.23 13.57
C ALA A 234 -4.72 -12.91 14.92
N ASN A 235 -4.81 -12.16 16.03
CA ASN A 235 -4.42 -12.66 17.33
C ASN A 235 -5.58 -13.25 18.15
N GLY A 236 -6.82 -13.11 17.64
CA GLY A 236 -8.00 -13.72 18.27
C GLY A 236 -8.38 -13.13 19.63
N ALA A 237 -7.86 -11.96 20.01
CA ALA A 237 -8.09 -11.39 21.35
C ALA A 237 -9.56 -11.06 21.62
N SER A 238 -10.35 -10.73 20.59
CA SER A 238 -11.80 -10.53 20.72
C SER A 238 -12.57 -11.82 20.98
N GLY A 239 -12.01 -12.99 20.64
CA GLY A 239 -12.70 -14.27 20.65
C GLY A 239 -13.77 -14.43 19.57
N VAL A 240 -13.91 -13.45 18.67
CA VAL A 240 -14.94 -13.41 17.63
C VAL A 240 -14.42 -14.03 16.34
N GLU A 241 -15.10 -15.05 15.84
CA GLU A 241 -14.83 -15.69 14.57
C GLU A 241 -15.46 -14.90 13.41
N VAL A 242 -14.63 -14.55 12.40
CA VAL A 242 -15.10 -13.84 11.19
C VAL A 242 -15.23 -14.76 9.97
N VAL A 243 -15.00 -16.05 10.15
CA VAL A 243 -15.21 -17.07 9.10
C VAL A 243 -16.33 -18.00 9.53
N LYS A 244 -17.36 -18.12 8.71
CA LYS A 244 -18.50 -19.01 8.93
C LYS A 244 -18.77 -19.81 7.65
N ASP A 245 -18.92 -21.12 7.81
CA ASP A 245 -19.16 -22.06 6.69
C ASP A 245 -18.10 -21.97 5.58
N GLY A 246 -16.86 -21.56 5.92
CA GLY A 246 -15.74 -21.42 4.96
C GLY A 246 -15.74 -20.08 4.19
N GLU A 247 -16.64 -19.16 4.55
CA GLU A 247 -16.70 -17.82 3.96
C GLU A 247 -16.39 -16.77 5.02
N ILE A 248 -15.62 -15.74 4.64
CA ILE A 248 -15.32 -14.60 5.51
C ILE A 248 -16.55 -13.68 5.58
N ASP A 249 -16.79 -13.09 6.74
CA ASP A 249 -17.86 -12.11 6.94
C ASP A 249 -17.71 -10.94 5.96
N SER A 250 -18.78 -10.59 5.24
CA SER A 250 -18.73 -9.55 4.21
C SER A 250 -18.36 -8.18 4.75
N ASN A 251 -18.84 -7.81 5.95
CA ASN A 251 -18.51 -6.54 6.58
C ASN A 251 -17.02 -6.50 6.98
N PHE A 252 -16.46 -7.65 7.38
CA PHE A 252 -15.03 -7.74 7.66
C PHE A 252 -14.20 -7.60 6.38
N GLN A 253 -14.58 -8.26 5.28
CA GLN A 253 -13.89 -8.12 4.00
C GLN A 253 -13.93 -6.66 3.50
N GLU A 254 -15.11 -6.03 3.54
CA GLU A 254 -15.24 -4.61 3.14
C GLU A 254 -14.42 -3.67 4.04
N ALA A 255 -14.28 -3.98 5.34
CA ALA A 255 -13.44 -3.21 6.24
C ALA A 255 -11.93 -3.40 5.94
N LEU A 256 -11.51 -4.62 5.60
CA LEU A 256 -10.14 -4.88 5.15
C LEU A 256 -9.85 -4.16 3.83
N ASP A 257 -10.80 -4.17 2.90
CA ASP A 257 -10.71 -3.44 1.62
C ASP A 257 -10.56 -1.94 1.87
N TYR A 258 -11.42 -1.37 2.73
CA TYR A 258 -11.36 0.04 3.11
C TYR A 258 -10.01 0.42 3.72
N LEU A 259 -9.51 -0.37 4.69
CA LEU A 259 -8.21 -0.14 5.34
C LEU A 259 -7.07 -0.18 4.31
N CYS A 260 -7.06 -1.18 3.42
CA CYS A 260 -6.03 -1.32 2.40
C CYS A 260 -6.09 -0.17 1.37
N ILE A 261 -7.28 0.26 0.96
CA ILE A 261 -7.48 1.39 0.05
C ILE A 261 -7.02 2.71 0.70
N ASP A 262 -7.38 2.96 1.95
CA ASP A 262 -6.93 4.16 2.67
C ASP A 262 -5.40 4.24 2.77
N LEU A 263 -4.77 3.13 3.15
CA LEU A 263 -3.31 3.04 3.22
C LEU A 263 -2.66 3.21 1.83
N ALA A 264 -3.23 2.64 0.78
CA ALA A 264 -2.77 2.78 -0.60
C ALA A 264 -2.88 4.23 -1.10
N LYS A 265 -4.02 4.89 -0.85
CA LYS A 265 -4.22 6.32 -1.16
C LYS A 265 -3.20 7.21 -0.45
N LYS A 266 -2.90 6.93 0.82
CA LYS A 266 -1.87 7.66 1.60
C LYS A 266 -0.49 7.50 0.97
N MET A 267 -0.13 6.32 0.42
CA MET A 267 1.12 6.12 -0.30
C MET A 267 1.16 6.87 -1.63
N ALA A 268 0.12 6.77 -2.45
CA ALA A 268 0.05 7.47 -3.72
C ALA A 268 0.12 9.00 -3.55
N ARG A 269 -0.53 9.53 -2.49
CA ARG A 269 -0.50 10.94 -2.14
C ARG A 269 0.89 11.42 -1.70
N ASP A 270 1.66 10.54 -1.05
CA ASP A 270 3.01 10.80 -0.55
C ASP A 270 4.10 10.41 -1.56
N GLY A 271 3.76 10.30 -2.84
CA GLY A 271 4.74 10.00 -3.88
C GLY A 271 5.91 10.98 -3.85
N GLU A 272 7.14 10.48 -4.09
CA GLU A 272 8.36 11.30 -4.04
C GLU A 272 8.24 12.56 -4.88
N GLY A 273 8.33 13.73 -4.24
CA GLY A 273 8.23 15.02 -4.88
C GLY A 273 6.85 15.40 -5.43
N ALA A 274 5.80 14.61 -5.12
CA ALA A 274 4.45 14.85 -5.62
C ALA A 274 3.85 16.17 -5.10
N THR A 275 3.12 16.86 -5.97
CA THR A 275 2.36 18.06 -5.62
C THR A 275 0.86 17.87 -5.77
N LYS A 276 0.43 16.87 -6.54
CA LYS A 276 -0.97 16.56 -6.81
C LYS A 276 -1.22 15.06 -6.73
N PHE A 277 -2.37 14.70 -6.15
CA PHE A 277 -2.90 13.34 -6.13
C PHE A 277 -3.84 13.13 -7.31
N ILE A 278 -3.80 11.95 -7.91
CA ILE A 278 -4.62 11.56 -9.06
C ILE A 278 -5.41 10.31 -8.69
N GLU A 279 -6.72 10.36 -8.89
CA GLU A 279 -7.61 9.21 -8.86
C GLU A 279 -8.17 8.99 -10.28
N ALA A 280 -8.02 7.79 -10.82
CA ALA A 280 -8.56 7.41 -12.14
C ALA A 280 -9.62 6.34 -11.95
N ASN A 281 -10.86 6.68 -12.27
CA ASN A 281 -12.02 5.80 -12.21
C ASN A 281 -12.40 5.35 -13.61
N VAL A 282 -12.56 4.08 -13.82
CA VAL A 282 -13.07 3.49 -15.06
C VAL A 282 -14.35 2.75 -14.76
N TYR A 283 -15.39 3.06 -15.52
CA TYR A 283 -16.73 2.48 -15.41
C TYR A 283 -17.14 1.86 -16.73
N ASN A 284 -18.09 0.94 -16.67
CA ASN A 284 -18.73 0.34 -17.82
C ASN A 284 -17.74 -0.28 -18.82
N ALA A 285 -16.56 -0.75 -18.33
CA ALA A 285 -15.63 -1.54 -19.14
C ALA A 285 -16.25 -2.93 -19.43
N ARG A 286 -15.73 -3.64 -20.41
CA ARG A 286 -16.22 -5.00 -20.75
C ARG A 286 -16.21 -5.93 -19.53
N ASN A 287 -15.24 -5.79 -18.64
CA ASN A 287 -15.06 -6.51 -17.38
C ASN A 287 -14.10 -5.74 -16.46
N ASP A 288 -13.97 -6.16 -15.20
CA ASP A 288 -13.09 -5.52 -14.20
C ASP A 288 -11.60 -5.55 -14.60
N GLU A 289 -11.14 -6.57 -15.32
CA GLU A 289 -9.74 -6.64 -15.76
C GLU A 289 -9.43 -5.55 -16.79
N ASP A 290 -10.32 -5.32 -17.77
CA ASP A 290 -10.19 -4.24 -18.75
C ASP A 290 -10.25 -2.87 -18.04
N ALA A 291 -11.13 -2.70 -17.05
CA ALA A 291 -11.20 -1.49 -16.23
C ALA A 291 -9.88 -1.23 -15.49
N ARG A 292 -9.30 -2.26 -14.88
CA ARG A 292 -8.01 -2.19 -14.16
C ARG A 292 -6.86 -1.82 -15.08
N LEU A 293 -6.78 -2.45 -16.27
CA LEU A 293 -5.76 -2.14 -17.27
C LEU A 293 -5.84 -0.67 -17.68
N ALA A 294 -7.02 -0.16 -17.98
CA ALA A 294 -7.25 1.21 -18.38
C ALA A 294 -6.88 2.19 -17.25
N ALA A 295 -7.45 2.02 -16.05
CA ALA A 295 -7.20 2.89 -14.90
C ALA A 295 -5.71 2.95 -14.55
N LYS A 296 -5.05 1.79 -14.47
CA LYS A 296 -3.62 1.69 -14.15
C LYS A 296 -2.74 2.31 -15.22
N SER A 297 -3.10 2.17 -16.51
CA SER A 297 -2.37 2.77 -17.63
C SER A 297 -2.36 4.29 -17.56
N ILE A 298 -3.49 4.90 -17.21
CA ILE A 298 -3.61 6.37 -17.06
C ILE A 298 -2.64 6.89 -16.01
N ILE A 299 -2.69 6.34 -14.80
CA ILE A 299 -1.84 6.78 -13.70
C ILE A 299 -0.37 6.40 -13.85
N SER A 300 -0.04 5.47 -14.76
CA SER A 300 1.35 5.09 -15.12
C SER A 300 1.95 5.97 -16.22
N SER A 301 1.12 6.71 -16.96
CA SER A 301 1.58 7.52 -18.08
C SER A 301 2.42 8.71 -17.63
N SER A 302 3.73 8.67 -17.88
CA SER A 302 4.64 9.78 -17.57
C SER A 302 4.21 11.07 -18.27
N LEU A 303 3.65 10.98 -19.51
CA LEU A 303 3.14 12.13 -20.23
C LEU A 303 1.90 12.74 -19.54
N PHE A 304 0.97 11.90 -19.10
CA PHE A 304 -0.21 12.39 -18.38
C PHE A 304 0.17 12.97 -17.01
N LYS A 305 0.99 12.28 -16.23
CA LYS A 305 1.49 12.75 -14.92
C LYS A 305 2.22 14.10 -15.05
N SER A 306 2.98 14.30 -16.12
CA SER A 306 3.65 15.59 -16.42
C SER A 306 2.67 16.69 -16.82
N ALA A 307 1.58 16.35 -17.54
CA ALA A 307 0.50 17.30 -17.84
C ALA A 307 -0.21 17.75 -16.56
N VAL A 308 -0.51 16.80 -15.65
CA VAL A 308 -1.09 17.09 -14.34
C VAL A 308 -0.21 18.06 -13.55
N PHE A 309 1.11 17.81 -13.50
CA PHE A 309 2.06 18.72 -12.86
C PHE A 309 2.00 20.13 -13.47
N GLY A 310 1.97 20.22 -14.80
CA GLY A 310 1.88 21.50 -15.54
C GLY A 310 0.52 22.19 -15.49
N GLY A 311 -0.52 21.52 -14.95
CA GLY A 311 -1.88 22.06 -14.94
C GLY A 311 -2.57 22.01 -16.30
N ASP A 312 -2.13 21.13 -17.22
CA ASP A 312 -2.66 20.94 -18.58
C ASP A 312 -3.71 19.81 -18.59
N PRO A 313 -4.99 20.10 -18.87
CA PRO A 313 -6.07 19.12 -18.93
C PRO A 313 -6.02 18.30 -20.23
N ASN A 314 -4.92 17.62 -20.45
CA ASN A 314 -4.58 16.94 -21.70
C ASN A 314 -5.33 15.63 -21.88
N TRP A 315 -6.57 15.68 -22.33
CA TRP A 315 -7.39 14.49 -22.63
C TRP A 315 -6.75 13.58 -23.67
N GLY A 316 -5.96 14.12 -24.62
CA GLY A 316 -5.25 13.32 -25.62
C GLY A 316 -4.24 12.35 -25.01
N ARG A 317 -3.58 12.73 -23.90
CA ARG A 317 -2.69 11.83 -23.16
C ARG A 317 -3.46 10.76 -22.39
N ILE A 318 -4.67 11.07 -21.90
CA ILE A 318 -5.57 10.09 -21.27
C ILE A 318 -6.00 9.06 -22.30
N VAL A 319 -6.56 9.49 -23.44
CA VAL A 319 -6.97 8.60 -24.55
C VAL A 319 -5.83 7.72 -25.02
N SER A 320 -4.64 8.32 -25.22
CA SER A 320 -3.45 7.54 -25.59
C SER A 320 -3.09 6.47 -24.57
N ALA A 321 -3.17 6.79 -23.27
CA ALA A 321 -2.87 5.85 -22.18
C ALA A 321 -3.86 4.67 -22.18
N ILE A 322 -5.15 4.94 -22.34
CA ILE A 322 -6.16 3.88 -22.45
C ILE A 322 -5.91 3.03 -23.71
N GLY A 323 -5.61 3.68 -24.82
CA GLY A 323 -5.45 3.00 -26.12
C GLY A 323 -4.30 1.98 -26.18
N TYR A 324 -3.25 2.13 -25.37
CA TYR A 324 -2.16 1.13 -25.28
C TYR A 324 -2.24 0.23 -24.05
N SER A 325 -3.27 0.38 -23.22
CA SER A 325 -3.40 -0.37 -21.95
C SER A 325 -3.60 -1.88 -22.12
N GLY A 326 -4.07 -2.29 -23.31
CA GLY A 326 -4.45 -3.68 -23.61
C GLY A 326 -5.91 -4.02 -23.30
N CYS A 327 -6.71 -3.06 -22.78
CA CYS A 327 -8.16 -3.23 -22.61
C CYS A 327 -8.89 -3.12 -23.94
N ASP A 328 -10.12 -3.63 -24.00
CA ASP A 328 -11.03 -3.29 -25.09
C ASP A 328 -11.47 -1.83 -24.97
N LEU A 329 -11.42 -1.12 -26.08
CA LEU A 329 -11.81 0.29 -26.17
C LEU A 329 -12.53 0.55 -27.50
N ASN A 330 -13.67 1.25 -27.43
CA ASN A 330 -14.27 1.86 -28.61
C ASN A 330 -14.16 3.39 -28.48
N PRO A 331 -13.27 4.04 -29.26
CA PRO A 331 -13.05 5.48 -29.16
C PRO A 331 -14.26 6.33 -29.57
N ASP A 332 -15.23 5.75 -30.31
CA ASP A 332 -16.39 6.49 -30.81
C ASP A 332 -17.51 6.66 -29.76
N ILE A 333 -17.40 5.95 -28.61
CA ILE A 333 -18.43 6.00 -27.54
C ILE A 333 -17.87 6.36 -26.17
N VAL A 334 -16.54 6.41 -26.01
CA VAL A 334 -15.91 6.70 -24.72
C VAL A 334 -16.24 8.12 -24.24
N THR A 335 -16.54 8.24 -22.95
CA THR A 335 -16.68 9.55 -22.29
C THR A 335 -15.54 9.73 -21.27
N ILE A 336 -14.93 10.91 -21.24
CA ILE A 336 -13.83 11.24 -20.34
C ILE A 336 -14.15 12.56 -19.67
N SER A 337 -14.16 12.58 -18.34
CA SER A 337 -14.27 13.82 -17.56
C SER A 337 -13.11 13.95 -16.56
N ILE A 338 -12.89 15.17 -16.09
CA ILE A 338 -12.06 15.46 -14.94
C ILE A 338 -12.85 16.23 -13.90
N ALA A 339 -12.53 15.96 -12.63
CA ALA A 339 -13.22 16.56 -11.50
C ALA A 339 -12.26 16.93 -10.36
N ASP A 340 -12.70 17.86 -9.52
CA ASP A 340 -12.19 18.10 -8.18
C ASP A 340 -13.35 18.23 -7.18
N ASP A 341 -13.11 18.68 -5.97
CA ASP A 341 -14.15 18.84 -4.95
C ASP A 341 -15.23 19.88 -5.31
N ALA A 342 -14.95 20.75 -6.29
CA ALA A 342 -15.82 21.90 -6.63
C ALA A 342 -16.53 21.77 -7.98
N ASP A 343 -15.95 21.06 -8.95
CA ASP A 343 -16.45 21.01 -10.33
C ASP A 343 -16.16 19.64 -10.98
N ASP A 344 -16.97 19.27 -11.99
CA ASP A 344 -16.79 18.12 -12.88
C ASP A 344 -17.08 18.55 -14.32
N VAL A 345 -16.19 18.22 -15.26
CA VAL A 345 -16.33 18.67 -16.66
C VAL A 345 -15.97 17.56 -17.65
N ASP A 346 -16.87 17.31 -18.60
CA ASP A 346 -16.62 16.43 -19.74
C ASP A 346 -15.56 17.06 -20.67
N LEU A 347 -14.49 16.30 -20.95
CA LEU A 347 -13.47 16.65 -21.93
C LEU A 347 -13.79 16.04 -23.29
N VAL A 348 -14.27 14.79 -23.27
CA VAL A 348 -14.73 14.00 -24.40
C VAL A 348 -16.06 13.37 -24.00
N LYS A 349 -17.06 13.39 -24.88
CA LYS A 349 -18.36 12.77 -24.64
C LYS A 349 -18.80 11.95 -25.84
N ASN A 350 -19.04 10.64 -25.63
CA ASN A 350 -19.40 9.72 -26.71
C ASN A 350 -18.47 9.86 -27.93
N GLY A 351 -17.14 9.92 -27.70
CA GLY A 351 -16.15 10.09 -28.75
C GLY A 351 -16.01 11.53 -29.29
N GLU A 352 -16.91 12.45 -28.96
CA GLU A 352 -16.84 13.84 -29.41
C GLU A 352 -16.02 14.70 -28.46
N ILE A 353 -15.07 15.47 -28.99
CA ILE A 353 -14.22 16.37 -28.21
C ILE A 353 -15.03 17.62 -27.83
N LEU A 354 -15.12 17.90 -26.52
CA LEU A 354 -15.77 19.12 -25.98
C LEU A 354 -14.76 20.17 -25.53
N ALA A 355 -13.63 19.73 -24.96
CA ALA A 355 -12.57 20.60 -24.43
C ALA A 355 -11.52 20.89 -25.51
N PHE A 356 -11.70 21.97 -26.26
CA PHE A 356 -10.74 22.51 -27.21
C PHE A 356 -10.64 24.04 -27.05
N GLU A 357 -9.71 24.67 -27.78
CA GLU A 357 -9.43 26.11 -27.66
C GLU A 357 -10.70 26.96 -27.70
N ASP A 358 -10.76 27.96 -26.81
CA ASP A 358 -11.87 28.91 -26.66
C ASP A 358 -13.22 28.29 -26.24
N THR A 359 -13.23 27.11 -25.61
CA THR A 359 -14.44 26.50 -25.05
C THR A 359 -14.57 26.67 -23.53
N PRO A 360 -15.80 26.81 -22.99
CA PRO A 360 -16.03 26.82 -21.54
C PRO A 360 -15.58 25.51 -20.86
N TYR A 361 -15.54 24.40 -21.60
CA TYR A 361 -15.08 23.11 -21.11
C TYR A 361 -13.58 23.14 -20.79
N LEU A 362 -12.76 23.69 -21.68
CA LEU A 362 -11.32 23.82 -21.46
C LEU A 362 -11.02 24.77 -20.31
N GLU A 363 -11.67 25.94 -20.25
CA GLU A 363 -11.49 26.91 -19.16
C GLU A 363 -11.82 26.30 -17.76
N ARG A 364 -12.87 25.48 -17.67
CA ARG A 364 -13.24 24.78 -16.42
C ARG A 364 -12.20 23.69 -16.10
N ALA A 365 -11.79 22.91 -17.09
CA ALA A 365 -10.79 21.89 -16.94
C ALA A 365 -9.45 22.44 -16.43
N GLU A 366 -9.00 23.58 -16.98
CA GLU A 366 -7.78 24.25 -16.52
C GLU A 366 -7.86 24.69 -15.05
N LYS A 367 -9.04 25.08 -14.56
CA LYS A 367 -9.27 25.42 -13.14
C LYS A 367 -9.19 24.18 -12.26
N ILE A 368 -9.84 23.08 -12.65
CA ILE A 368 -9.78 21.79 -11.95
C ILE A 368 -8.33 21.32 -11.83
N MET A 369 -7.53 21.47 -12.91
CA MET A 369 -6.13 21.07 -12.93
C MET A 369 -5.21 21.88 -11.97
N GLN A 370 -5.69 22.99 -11.38
CA GLN A 370 -4.97 23.70 -10.30
C GLN A 370 -5.17 23.06 -8.91
N SER A 371 -6.14 22.16 -8.77
CA SER A 371 -6.43 21.49 -7.52
C SER A 371 -5.34 20.48 -7.13
N LYS A 372 -5.23 20.20 -5.82
CA LYS A 372 -4.30 19.18 -5.29
C LYS A 372 -4.82 17.75 -5.48
N TYR A 373 -6.13 17.61 -5.64
CA TYR A 373 -6.83 16.34 -5.81
C TYR A 373 -7.56 16.40 -7.14
N ILE A 374 -7.20 15.51 -8.05
CA ILE A 374 -7.75 15.47 -9.41
C ILE A 374 -8.30 14.07 -9.63
N THR A 375 -9.56 14.01 -10.02
CA THR A 375 -10.23 12.78 -10.43
C THR A 375 -10.36 12.76 -11.95
N VAL A 376 -10.04 11.65 -12.57
CA VAL A 376 -10.25 11.36 -13.99
C VAL A 376 -11.29 10.25 -14.07
N ASN A 377 -12.42 10.52 -14.72
CA ASN A 377 -13.48 9.53 -14.89
C ASN A 377 -13.55 9.11 -16.36
N ILE A 378 -13.60 7.82 -16.59
CA ILE A 378 -13.72 7.20 -17.92
C ILE A 378 -14.95 6.29 -17.92
N ASP A 379 -15.93 6.58 -18.76
CA ASP A 379 -17.03 5.71 -19.08
C ASP A 379 -16.76 5.05 -20.44
N MET A 380 -16.62 3.72 -20.44
CA MET A 380 -16.26 2.96 -21.65
C MET A 380 -17.47 2.49 -22.44
N ASP A 381 -18.66 2.45 -21.84
CA ASP A 381 -19.94 2.01 -22.44
C ASP A 381 -19.87 0.63 -23.14
N LEU A 382 -19.12 -0.34 -22.56
CA LEU A 382 -18.87 -1.66 -23.12
C LEU A 382 -19.40 -2.83 -22.28
N GLY A 383 -19.72 -2.58 -20.99
CA GLY A 383 -20.14 -3.61 -20.04
C GLY A 383 -20.42 -3.07 -18.67
N ASP A 384 -20.07 -3.84 -17.64
CA ASP A 384 -20.31 -3.52 -16.23
C ASP A 384 -19.01 -3.54 -15.35
N GLY A 385 -17.86 -3.68 -16.00
CA GLY A 385 -16.57 -3.69 -15.30
C GLY A 385 -16.19 -2.33 -14.73
N GLU A 386 -15.66 -2.33 -13.50
CA GLU A 386 -15.25 -1.13 -12.79
C GLU A 386 -13.87 -1.29 -12.14
N ALA A 387 -13.10 -0.21 -12.10
CA ALA A 387 -11.86 -0.15 -11.33
C ALA A 387 -11.47 1.28 -11.03
N THR A 388 -10.79 1.46 -9.89
CA THR A 388 -10.14 2.72 -9.53
C THR A 388 -8.65 2.51 -9.35
N ALA A 389 -7.83 3.46 -9.80
CA ALA A 389 -6.40 3.49 -9.58
C ALA A 389 -5.95 4.86 -9.05
N TRP A 390 -4.88 4.86 -8.28
CA TRP A 390 -4.37 6.07 -7.63
C TRP A 390 -2.90 6.32 -7.96
N GLY A 391 -2.55 7.59 -8.10
CA GLY A 391 -1.19 8.00 -8.39
C GLY A 391 -0.95 9.46 -7.98
N CYS A 392 0.14 10.00 -8.47
CA CYS A 392 0.50 11.39 -8.27
C CYS A 392 1.08 11.97 -9.57
N ASP A 393 1.23 13.28 -9.62
CA ASP A 393 1.92 13.97 -10.71
C ASP A 393 3.42 13.59 -10.79
N LEU A 394 4.07 13.91 -11.90
CA LEU A 394 5.52 13.72 -12.12
C LEU A 394 6.20 15.10 -12.14
N THR A 395 7.01 15.36 -11.11
CA THR A 395 7.62 16.66 -10.87
C THR A 395 9.13 16.68 -11.09
N TYR A 396 9.73 17.85 -11.12
CA TYR A 396 11.20 17.98 -11.10
C TYR A 396 11.82 17.46 -9.80
N ASP A 397 11.11 17.56 -8.67
CA ASP A 397 11.60 17.10 -7.38
C ASP A 397 11.71 15.56 -7.33
N TYR A 398 10.84 14.81 -8.05
CA TYR A 398 11.03 13.37 -8.22
C TYR A 398 12.41 13.04 -8.79
N VAL A 399 12.80 13.71 -9.87
CA VAL A 399 14.11 13.49 -10.51
C VAL A 399 15.25 13.88 -9.56
N LYS A 400 15.12 15.01 -8.87
CA LYS A 400 16.11 15.49 -7.91
C LYS A 400 16.33 14.52 -6.75
N ILE A 401 15.24 14.06 -6.11
CA ILE A 401 15.29 13.10 -5.00
C ILE A 401 16.01 11.83 -5.43
N ASN A 402 15.64 11.27 -6.60
CA ASN A 402 16.19 10.00 -7.07
C ASN A 402 17.62 10.11 -7.62
N ALA A 403 18.00 11.26 -8.16
CA ALA A 403 19.39 11.52 -8.58
C ALA A 403 20.37 11.60 -7.38
N GLU A 404 19.88 11.99 -6.20
CA GLU A 404 20.67 12.20 -4.99
C GLU A 404 20.49 11.09 -3.95
N TYR A 405 19.60 10.11 -4.18
CA TYR A 405 19.17 9.12 -3.17
C TYR A 405 20.31 8.25 -2.60
N THR A 406 21.36 8.01 -3.35
CA THR A 406 22.49 7.14 -2.95
C THR A 406 23.70 7.90 -2.43
N THR A 407 23.67 9.20 -2.43
CA THR A 407 24.71 10.07 -1.85
C THR A 407 24.38 10.47 -0.40
#